data_4bf5dccffa331fab603a71ba4d738627
#
_entry.id   4bf5dccffa331fab603a71ba4d738627
#
_cell.length_a   1.000
_cell.length_b   1.000
_cell.length_c   1.000
_cell.angle_alpha   90.00
_cell.angle_beta   90.00
_cell.angle_gamma   90.00
#
_symmetry.space_group_name_H-M   'P 1'
#
loop_
_entity.id
_entity.type
_entity.pdbx_description
1 polymer ?
#
loop_
_entity_poly.entity_id
_entity_poly.type
_entity_poly.pdbx_seq_one_letter_code
_entity_poly.pdbx_strand_id
1 'polypeptide(L)'
;MKKIIFNNIGLKILALLIAVIVWWVVMNIDDPLVKKTINGVSVELRNDDDLIDKGYIYEVESGNVIAITVWAPESVAKELKSSDFIAYADLSQLSPLTDTANITVECVKSDVKNDIKEITSKIQVVKLSIDNKQTAEVPVTTAIVGNP
;
A
#
# COMPACT_ATOMS: atom_id res chain seq x y z
N MET A 1 -17.10 -62.98 -6.97
CA MET A 1 -16.76 -61.59 -6.63
C MET A 1 -17.19 -60.55 -7.70
N LYS A 2 -17.20 -60.82 -9.00
CA LYS A 2 -17.61 -59.86 -10.05
C LYS A 2 -19.07 -59.37 -9.96
N LYS A 3 -20.03 -60.21 -9.53
CA LYS A 3 -21.47 -59.82 -9.44
C LYS A 3 -21.77 -58.73 -8.42
N ILE A 4 -20.96 -58.57 -7.36
CA ILE A 4 -21.16 -57.56 -6.31
C ILE A 4 -20.72 -56.19 -6.79
N ILE A 5 -19.72 -56.15 -7.70
CA ILE A 5 -19.18 -54.90 -8.22
C ILE A 5 -20.13 -54.27 -9.25
N PHE A 6 -20.80 -55.08 -10.06
CA PHE A 6 -21.68 -54.61 -11.14
C PHE A 6 -23.16 -54.47 -10.70
N ASN A 7 -23.52 -54.93 -9.47
CA ASN A 7 -24.88 -54.73 -8.96
C ASN A 7 -25.08 -53.23 -8.61
N ASN A 8 -26.16 -52.65 -9.13
CA ASN A 8 -26.53 -51.25 -8.94
C ASN A 8 -25.47 -50.25 -9.41
N ILE A 9 -24.84 -50.51 -10.56
CA ILE A 9 -23.78 -49.64 -11.13
C ILE A 9 -24.26 -48.22 -11.33
N GLY A 10 -25.53 -48.02 -11.67
CA GLY A 10 -26.14 -46.67 -11.78
C GLY A 10 -26.11 -45.88 -10.50
N LEU A 11 -26.39 -46.51 -9.36
CA LEU A 11 -26.31 -45.85 -8.05
C LEU A 11 -24.87 -45.54 -7.65
N LYS A 12 -23.90 -46.32 -8.05
CA LYS A 12 -22.49 -46.11 -7.79
C LYS A 12 -21.97 -44.93 -8.62
N ILE A 13 -22.37 -44.84 -9.89
CA ILE A 13 -22.01 -43.70 -10.77
C ILE A 13 -22.70 -42.43 -10.22
N LEU A 14 -23.94 -42.49 -9.80
CA LEU A 14 -24.65 -41.36 -9.20
C LEU A 14 -23.93 -40.86 -7.94
N ALA A 15 -23.57 -41.80 -7.04
CA ALA A 15 -22.82 -41.46 -5.82
C ALA A 15 -21.46 -40.81 -6.12
N LEU A 16 -20.75 -41.31 -7.14
CA LEU A 16 -19.49 -40.72 -7.58
C LEU A 16 -19.68 -39.30 -8.13
N LEU A 17 -20.71 -39.07 -8.94
CA LEU A 17 -21.03 -37.73 -9.46
C LEU A 17 -21.35 -36.77 -8.33
N ILE A 18 -22.18 -37.19 -7.37
CA ILE A 18 -22.50 -36.35 -6.20
C ILE A 18 -21.22 -36.03 -5.40
N ALA A 19 -20.35 -37.01 -5.18
CA ALA A 19 -19.10 -36.80 -4.46
C ALA A 19 -18.18 -35.80 -5.17
N VAL A 20 -18.08 -35.87 -6.51
CA VAL A 20 -17.30 -34.91 -7.31
C VAL A 20 -17.93 -33.51 -7.25
N ILE A 21 -19.25 -33.39 -7.32
CA ILE A 21 -19.94 -32.11 -7.21
C ILE A 21 -19.70 -31.49 -5.82
N VAL A 22 -19.89 -32.27 -4.75
CA VAL A 22 -19.65 -31.80 -3.38
C VAL A 22 -18.19 -31.39 -3.18
N TRP A 23 -17.25 -32.19 -3.66
CA TRP A 23 -15.82 -31.84 -3.62
C TRP A 23 -15.54 -30.54 -4.35
N TRP A 24 -16.07 -30.36 -5.56
CA TRP A 24 -15.90 -29.15 -6.34
C TRP A 24 -16.48 -27.91 -5.65
N VAL A 25 -17.68 -28.04 -5.06
CA VAL A 25 -18.34 -26.96 -4.29
C VAL A 25 -17.49 -26.58 -3.07
N VAL A 26 -17.03 -27.57 -2.29
CA VAL A 26 -16.19 -27.30 -1.10
C VAL A 26 -14.90 -26.62 -1.49
N MET A 27 -14.22 -27.06 -2.55
CA MET A 27 -12.97 -26.43 -3.03
C MET A 27 -13.15 -25.00 -3.54
N ASN A 28 -14.37 -24.62 -3.96
CA ASN A 28 -14.65 -23.24 -4.42
C ASN A 28 -15.17 -22.32 -3.29
N ILE A 29 -15.55 -22.88 -2.13
CA ILE A 29 -16.04 -22.08 -0.98
C ILE A 29 -14.85 -21.62 -0.11
N ASP A 30 -13.76 -22.38 -0.08
CA ASP A 30 -12.59 -22.03 0.72
C ASP A 30 -11.76 -20.96 0.01
N ASP A 31 -11.87 -19.71 0.49
CA ASP A 31 -11.04 -18.58 0.11
C ASP A 31 -10.07 -18.25 1.26
N PRO A 32 -8.91 -18.94 1.32
CA PRO A 32 -8.02 -18.82 2.45
C PRO A 32 -7.40 -17.43 2.54
N LEU A 33 -7.17 -16.96 3.77
CA LEU A 33 -6.44 -15.73 4.01
C LEU A 33 -4.98 -15.91 3.64
N VAL A 34 -4.47 -15.04 2.77
CA VAL A 34 -3.08 -15.03 2.32
C VAL A 34 -2.41 -13.68 2.56
N LYS A 35 -1.10 -13.69 2.66
CA LYS A 35 -0.28 -12.47 2.72
C LYS A 35 0.21 -12.12 1.33
N LYS A 36 -0.08 -10.91 0.86
CA LYS A 36 0.45 -10.36 -0.39
C LYS A 36 1.28 -9.12 -0.11
N THR A 37 2.51 -9.12 -0.60
CA THR A 37 3.34 -7.92 -0.58
C THR A 37 3.10 -7.11 -1.85
N ILE A 38 2.82 -5.83 -1.69
CA ILE A 38 2.60 -4.86 -2.75
C ILE A 38 3.70 -3.82 -2.64
N ASN A 39 4.50 -3.69 -3.69
CA ASN A 39 5.61 -2.75 -3.75
C ASN A 39 5.20 -1.47 -4.48
N GLY A 40 5.93 -0.39 -4.26
CA GLY A 40 5.77 0.84 -5.02
C GLY A 40 4.55 1.67 -4.63
N VAL A 41 4.15 1.63 -3.36
CA VAL A 41 3.13 2.55 -2.83
C VAL A 41 3.82 3.87 -2.49
N SER A 42 3.44 4.94 -3.21
CA SER A 42 3.98 6.29 -2.96
C SER A 42 3.37 6.88 -1.71
N VAL A 43 4.19 7.56 -0.92
CA VAL A 43 3.76 8.27 0.28
C VAL A 43 3.55 9.74 -0.05
N GLU A 44 2.33 10.24 0.17
CA GLU A 44 1.98 11.65 0.05
C GLU A 44 2.33 12.37 1.36
N LEU A 45 2.95 13.53 1.24
CA LEU A 45 3.19 14.42 2.37
C LEU A 45 2.01 15.39 2.48
N ARG A 46 1.45 15.55 3.68
CA ARG A 46 0.29 16.40 3.94
C ARG A 46 0.58 17.37 5.06
N ASN A 47 -0.11 18.54 5.04
CA ASN A 47 -0.04 19.56 6.07
C ASN A 47 1.38 20.11 6.29
N ASP A 48 2.10 20.38 5.20
CA ASP A 48 3.42 21.00 5.22
C ASP A 48 3.39 22.54 5.34
N ASP A 49 2.20 23.13 5.22
CA ASP A 49 1.99 24.57 5.30
C ASP A 49 2.58 25.16 6.60
N ASP A 50 2.39 24.50 7.73
CA ASP A 50 2.91 24.92 9.04
C ASP A 50 4.45 25.02 9.08
N LEU A 51 5.15 24.13 8.33
CA LEU A 51 6.61 24.18 8.22
C LEU A 51 7.05 25.34 7.34
N ILE A 52 6.38 25.51 6.20
CA ILE A 52 6.67 26.57 5.22
C ILE A 52 6.42 27.94 5.84
N ASP A 53 5.31 28.14 6.55
CA ASP A 53 4.93 29.38 7.22
C ASP A 53 5.93 29.79 8.32
N LYS A 54 6.56 28.80 8.98
CA LYS A 54 7.61 29.02 9.96
C LYS A 54 8.99 29.29 9.31
N GLY A 55 9.07 29.28 7.97
CA GLY A 55 10.28 29.54 7.23
C GLY A 55 11.23 28.33 7.15
N TYR A 56 10.74 27.13 7.34
CA TYR A 56 11.51 25.90 7.13
C TYR A 56 11.41 25.41 5.69
N ILE A 57 12.46 24.74 5.24
CA ILE A 57 12.49 23.94 4.04
C ILE A 57 12.78 22.50 4.44
N TYR A 58 12.25 21.53 3.70
CA TYR A 58 12.49 20.12 3.99
C TYR A 58 12.85 19.35 2.72
N GLU A 59 13.60 18.28 2.90
CA GLU A 59 13.93 17.30 1.88
C GLU A 59 13.62 15.90 2.41
N VAL A 60 13.03 15.03 1.58
CA VAL A 60 12.71 13.66 1.97
C VAL A 60 13.97 12.80 1.81
N GLU A 61 14.54 12.34 2.92
CA GLU A 61 15.69 11.45 2.92
C GLU A 61 15.30 9.99 2.63
N SER A 62 14.15 9.54 3.18
CA SER A 62 13.68 8.16 2.99
C SER A 62 12.20 8.01 3.32
N GLY A 63 11.59 6.93 2.83
CA GLY A 63 10.19 6.60 3.11
C GLY A 63 9.18 7.19 2.12
N ASN A 64 9.63 7.79 1.01
CA ASN A 64 8.76 8.33 -0.05
C ASN A 64 8.04 7.24 -0.86
N VAL A 65 8.59 6.03 -0.90
CA VAL A 65 7.97 4.86 -1.52
C VAL A 65 8.14 3.68 -0.59
N ILE A 66 7.05 2.97 -0.34
CA ILE A 66 7.03 1.85 0.60
C ILE A 66 6.51 0.56 -0.04
N ALA A 67 6.83 -0.56 0.60
CA ALA A 67 6.20 -1.84 0.35
C ALA A 67 5.27 -2.17 1.52
N ILE A 68 4.05 -2.54 1.20
CA ILE A 68 3.05 -2.96 2.18
C ILE A 68 2.79 -4.46 2.07
N THR A 69 2.41 -5.07 3.17
CA THR A 69 1.92 -6.45 3.21
C THR A 69 0.46 -6.42 3.63
N VAL A 70 -0.38 -6.96 2.78
CA VAL A 70 -1.84 -7.02 2.97
C VAL A 70 -2.23 -8.44 3.30
N TRP A 71 -3.08 -8.61 4.29
CA TRP A 71 -3.70 -9.88 4.64
C TRP A 71 -5.17 -9.87 4.25
N ALA A 72 -5.52 -10.66 3.24
CA ALA A 72 -6.84 -10.72 2.65
C ALA A 72 -7.14 -12.12 2.08
N PRO A 73 -8.41 -12.44 1.77
CA PRO A 73 -8.76 -13.62 1.01
C PRO A 73 -7.98 -13.71 -0.31
N GLU A 74 -7.65 -14.92 -0.75
CA GLU A 74 -6.80 -15.13 -1.93
C GLU A 74 -7.40 -14.52 -3.19
N SER A 75 -8.72 -14.60 -3.36
CA SER A 75 -9.44 -13.97 -4.47
C SER A 75 -9.21 -12.47 -4.53
N VAL A 76 -9.36 -11.79 -3.40
CA VAL A 76 -9.13 -10.35 -3.24
C VAL A 76 -7.65 -10.02 -3.40
N ALA A 77 -6.77 -10.76 -2.72
CA ALA A 77 -5.34 -10.52 -2.75
C ALA A 77 -4.77 -10.56 -4.17
N LYS A 78 -5.24 -11.44 -5.05
CA LYS A 78 -4.77 -11.55 -6.45
C LYS A 78 -5.01 -10.28 -7.24
N GLU A 79 -6.11 -9.58 -6.99
CA GLU A 79 -6.52 -8.39 -7.75
C GLU A 79 -5.90 -7.08 -7.23
N LEU A 80 -5.47 -7.03 -5.96
CA LEU A 80 -4.91 -5.83 -5.34
C LEU A 80 -3.63 -5.35 -6.03
N LYS A 81 -3.55 -4.03 -6.26
CA LYS A 81 -2.41 -3.32 -6.86
C LYS A 81 -1.98 -2.16 -5.98
N SER A 82 -0.81 -1.57 -6.25
CA SER A 82 -0.33 -0.39 -5.53
C SER A 82 -1.26 0.81 -5.65
N SER A 83 -1.95 0.95 -6.80
CA SER A 83 -2.95 2.02 -7.04
C SER A 83 -4.20 1.94 -6.16
N ASP A 84 -4.46 0.77 -5.54
CA ASP A 84 -5.61 0.58 -4.65
C ASP A 84 -5.35 1.07 -3.23
N PHE A 85 -4.14 1.56 -2.97
CA PHE A 85 -3.70 2.06 -1.66
C PHE A 85 -3.16 3.48 -1.77
N ILE A 86 -3.48 4.29 -0.75
CA ILE A 86 -2.86 5.59 -0.52
C ILE A 86 -2.10 5.49 0.80
N ALA A 87 -0.82 5.88 0.76
CA ALA A 87 -0.02 6.10 1.94
C ALA A 87 0.19 7.61 2.11
N TYR A 88 0.10 8.11 3.33
CA TYR A 88 0.38 9.51 3.61
C TYR A 88 1.07 9.70 4.95
N ALA A 89 1.85 10.77 5.05
CA ALA A 89 2.49 11.22 6.29
C ALA A 89 2.06 12.64 6.59
N ASP A 90 1.61 12.90 7.83
CA ASP A 90 1.19 14.21 8.30
C ASP A 90 2.39 14.96 8.88
N LEU A 91 2.70 16.11 8.30
CA LEU A 91 3.85 16.94 8.66
C LEU A 91 3.50 18.04 9.66
N SER A 92 2.26 18.17 10.08
CA SER A 92 1.80 19.26 10.97
C SER A 92 2.54 19.34 12.31
N GLN A 93 3.08 18.22 12.78
CA GLN A 93 3.78 18.14 14.07
C GLN A 93 5.30 18.08 13.95
N LEU A 94 5.82 18.25 12.74
CA LEU A 94 7.26 18.25 12.52
C LEU A 94 7.93 19.55 12.98
N SER A 95 9.18 19.41 13.38
CA SER A 95 10.04 20.50 13.78
C SER A 95 11.50 20.10 13.51
N PRO A 96 12.48 21.03 13.56
CA PRO A 96 13.89 20.67 13.43
C PRO A 96 14.41 19.63 14.43
N LEU A 97 13.65 19.41 15.54
CA LEU A 97 13.94 18.40 16.55
C LEU A 97 13.25 17.06 16.28
N THR A 98 12.25 17.05 15.39
CA THR A 98 11.45 15.86 15.06
C THR A 98 11.43 15.72 13.53
N ASP A 99 12.36 14.94 13.02
CA ASP A 99 12.65 14.75 11.60
C ASP A 99 11.90 13.58 10.94
N THR A 100 11.00 12.95 11.69
CA THR A 100 10.26 11.76 11.23
C THR A 100 8.75 11.93 11.38
N ALA A 101 8.00 11.58 10.34
CA ALA A 101 6.54 11.51 10.35
C ALA A 101 6.05 10.07 10.15
N ASN A 102 5.01 9.68 10.90
CA ASN A 102 4.41 8.37 10.77
C ASN A 102 3.65 8.23 9.45
N ILE A 103 3.79 7.07 8.81
CA ILE A 103 3.09 6.74 7.57
C ILE A 103 1.78 6.03 7.94
N THR A 104 0.67 6.56 7.43
CA THR A 104 -0.64 5.91 7.46
C THR A 104 -0.95 5.36 6.08
N VAL A 105 -1.43 4.11 6.02
CA VAL A 105 -1.81 3.46 4.76
C VAL A 105 -3.29 3.13 4.78
N GLU A 106 -3.99 3.51 3.73
CA GLU A 106 -5.42 3.22 3.57
C GLU A 106 -5.70 2.56 2.23
N CYS A 107 -6.67 1.64 2.21
CA CYS A 107 -7.22 1.09 0.98
C CYS A 107 -8.31 2.03 0.46
N VAL A 108 -8.18 2.49 -0.78
CA VAL A 108 -9.17 3.36 -1.44
C VAL A 108 -10.21 2.59 -2.23
N LYS A 109 -9.95 1.34 -2.55
CA LYS A 109 -10.88 0.46 -3.25
C LYS A 109 -11.99 -0.01 -2.30
N SER A 110 -13.15 0.65 -2.35
CA SER A 110 -14.24 0.50 -1.38
C SER A 110 -14.89 -0.89 -1.38
N ASP A 111 -14.90 -1.57 -2.51
CA ASP A 111 -15.49 -2.90 -2.70
C ASP A 111 -14.72 -4.02 -1.99
N VAL A 112 -13.41 -3.85 -1.79
CA VAL A 112 -12.55 -4.85 -1.13
C VAL A 112 -12.01 -4.42 0.24
N LYS A 113 -12.24 -3.16 0.64
CA LYS A 113 -11.73 -2.60 1.90
C LYS A 113 -12.13 -3.42 3.13
N ASN A 114 -13.36 -3.94 3.14
CA ASN A 114 -13.90 -4.71 4.25
C ASN A 114 -13.35 -6.15 4.32
N ASP A 115 -12.82 -6.65 3.20
CA ASP A 115 -12.26 -8.00 3.11
C ASP A 115 -10.79 -8.03 3.55
N ILE A 116 -10.14 -6.87 3.57
CA ILE A 116 -8.77 -6.72 4.05
C ILE A 116 -8.79 -6.81 5.58
N LYS A 117 -8.05 -7.78 6.13
CA LYS A 117 -7.95 -8.00 7.58
C LYS A 117 -6.88 -7.13 8.22
N GLU A 118 -5.76 -6.94 7.54
CA GLU A 118 -4.62 -6.20 8.07
C GLU A 118 -3.76 -5.65 6.93
N ILE A 119 -3.23 -4.44 7.13
CA ILE A 119 -2.23 -3.81 6.28
C ILE A 119 -1.02 -3.48 7.16
N THR A 120 0.15 -4.00 6.80
CA THR A 120 1.40 -3.72 7.52
C THR A 120 2.47 -3.22 6.58
N SER A 121 3.37 -2.38 7.07
CA SER A 121 4.56 -1.92 6.34
C SER A 121 5.82 -2.11 7.18
N LYS A 122 6.93 -2.43 6.53
CA LYS A 122 8.25 -2.45 7.17
C LYS A 122 8.76 -1.04 7.46
N ILE A 123 8.45 -0.10 6.58
CA ILE A 123 8.78 1.32 6.73
C ILE A 123 7.54 2.00 7.25
N GLN A 124 7.60 2.50 8.48
CA GLN A 124 6.47 3.11 9.18
C GLN A 124 6.61 4.61 9.33
N VAL A 125 7.76 5.16 8.94
CA VAL A 125 8.04 6.59 9.04
C VAL A 125 8.69 7.11 7.76
N VAL A 126 8.37 8.34 7.42
CA VAL A 126 9.14 9.16 6.46
C VAL A 126 10.17 9.92 7.27
N LYS A 127 11.42 9.90 6.80
CA LYS A 127 12.49 10.70 7.37
C LYS A 127 12.75 11.91 6.49
N LEU A 128 12.79 13.10 7.11
CA LEU A 128 13.00 14.35 6.44
C LEU A 128 14.23 15.06 7.02
N SER A 129 14.96 15.79 6.17
CA SER A 129 15.91 16.78 6.62
C SER A 129 15.22 18.15 6.62
N ILE A 130 15.22 18.84 7.75
CA ILE A 130 14.53 20.11 7.93
C ILE A 130 15.58 21.20 8.20
N ASP A 131 15.63 22.21 7.35
CA ASP A 131 16.54 23.33 7.44
C ASP A 131 15.81 24.69 7.45
N ASN A 132 16.46 25.72 8.00
CA ASN A 132 15.98 27.08 7.93
C ASN A 132 16.17 27.66 6.51
N LYS A 133 15.14 28.25 5.96
CA LYS A 133 15.22 28.99 4.71
C LYS A 133 16.16 30.20 4.88
N GLN A 134 17.33 30.16 4.27
CA GLN A 134 18.20 31.33 4.20
C GLN A 134 17.97 32.07 2.88
N THR A 135 17.52 33.32 2.97
CA THR A 135 17.40 34.21 1.80
C THR A 135 18.64 35.08 1.76
N ALA A 136 19.53 34.90 0.78
CA ALA A 136 20.64 35.79 0.52
C ALA A 136 20.27 36.76 -0.60
N GLU A 137 20.31 38.06 -0.32
CA GLU A 137 20.25 39.09 -1.37
C GLU A 137 21.61 39.14 -2.08
N VAL A 138 21.63 38.74 -3.34
CA VAL A 138 22.80 38.90 -4.19
C VAL A 138 22.65 40.20 -4.95
N PRO A 139 23.47 41.26 -4.66
CA PRO A 139 23.42 42.50 -5.43
C PRO A 139 23.92 42.21 -6.85
N VAL A 140 23.04 42.31 -7.82
CA VAL A 140 23.43 42.28 -9.23
C VAL A 140 23.92 43.65 -9.63
N THR A 141 25.25 43.86 -9.65
CA THR A 141 25.87 45.04 -10.25
C THR A 141 25.97 44.82 -11.76
N THR A 142 25.13 45.49 -12.53
CA THR A 142 25.31 45.59 -13.97
C THR A 142 26.41 46.62 -14.26
N ALA A 143 27.61 46.15 -14.60
CA ALA A 143 28.63 47.01 -15.19
C ALA A 143 28.20 47.35 -16.62
N ILE A 144 27.69 48.57 -16.86
CA ILE A 144 27.51 49.09 -18.20
C ILE A 144 28.92 49.50 -18.70
N VAL A 145 29.51 48.65 -19.49
CA VAL A 145 30.71 49.02 -20.28
C VAL A 145 30.20 49.85 -21.45
N GLY A 146 30.15 51.15 -21.28
CA GLY A 146 29.96 52.09 -22.38
C GLY A 146 31.26 52.16 -23.17
N ASN A 147 31.21 51.81 -24.43
CA ASN A 147 32.28 52.10 -25.37
C ASN A 147 31.96 53.42 -26.03
N PRO A 148 32.91 54.36 -26.09
CA PRO A 148 32.76 55.65 -26.77
C PRO A 148 32.75 55.48 -28.29
#